data_df6e20fefee50b3716be330279a47e4c
#
_entry.id   df6e20fefee50b3716be330279a47e4c
#
_cell.length_a   1.000
_cell.length_b   1.000
_cell.length_c   1.000
_cell.angle_alpha   90.00
_cell.angle_beta   90.00
_cell.angle_gamma   90.00
#
_symmetry.space_group_name_H-M   'P 1'
#
loop_
_entity.id
_entity.type
_entity.pdbx_description
1 polymer ?
#
loop_
_entity_poly.entity_id
_entity_poly.type
_entity_poly.pdbx_seq_one_letter_code
_entity_poly.pdbx_strand_id
1 'polypeptide(L)'
;MNATHWRVQELNHHSADIVWLNAEGARRAYHLVGLHDSKTHLGLDVNTVASIERLVFGNEVAIATSWLRARVPGIQQVVVVFGEDDCFVCSSVYLVENWSDIFVPSRDDAIVYSNDTPLILFYCHENAYEVGQRMAYD
;
A
#
# COMPACT_ATOMS: atom_id res chain seq x y z
N MET A 1 5.16 -16.15 -5.29
CA MET A 1 6.18 -15.75 -4.33
C MET A 1 6.78 -16.96 -3.64
N ASN A 2 8.09 -16.97 -3.43
CA ASN A 2 8.75 -18.06 -2.75
C ASN A 2 8.47 -17.99 -1.24
N ALA A 3 8.01 -19.09 -0.64
CA ALA A 3 7.67 -19.15 0.79
C ALA A 3 8.89 -18.88 1.70
N THR A 4 10.12 -18.98 1.19
CA THR A 4 11.34 -18.67 1.93
C THR A 4 11.75 -17.20 1.85
N HIS A 5 11.05 -16.39 1.08
CA HIS A 5 11.33 -14.96 1.03
C HIS A 5 11.21 -14.36 2.43
N TRP A 6 12.19 -13.52 2.79
CA TRP A 6 12.27 -12.99 4.16
C TRP A 6 11.01 -12.26 4.60
N ARG A 7 10.34 -11.54 3.68
CA ARG A 7 9.12 -10.80 4.03
C ARG A 7 7.96 -11.73 4.33
N VAL A 8 7.85 -12.86 3.62
CA VAL A 8 6.82 -13.87 3.91
C VAL A 8 6.99 -14.38 5.35
N GLN A 9 8.22 -14.64 5.75
CA GLN A 9 8.51 -15.12 7.11
C GLN A 9 8.25 -14.02 8.15
N GLU A 10 8.65 -12.79 7.86
CA GLU A 10 8.38 -11.65 8.75
C GLU A 10 6.90 -11.45 9.02
N LEU A 11 6.07 -11.59 7.98
CA LEU A 11 4.63 -11.38 8.07
C LEU A 11 3.83 -12.66 8.25
N ASN A 12 4.48 -13.75 8.68
CA ASN A 12 3.83 -15.05 8.80
C ASN A 12 2.63 -15.05 9.76
N HIS A 13 2.64 -14.22 10.80
CA HIS A 13 1.53 -14.11 11.73
C HIS A 13 0.29 -13.45 11.11
N HIS A 14 0.41 -12.87 9.93
CA HIS A 14 -0.72 -12.35 9.15
C HIS A 14 -1.22 -13.34 8.10
N SER A 15 -0.64 -14.54 8.03
CA SER A 15 -0.87 -15.47 6.91
C SER A 15 -2.34 -15.89 6.73
N ALA A 16 -3.17 -15.80 7.77
CA ALA A 16 -4.59 -16.11 7.66
C ALA A 16 -5.38 -15.01 6.94
N ASP A 17 -4.85 -13.81 6.87
CA ASP A 17 -5.57 -12.62 6.39
C ASP A 17 -4.99 -12.01 5.13
N ILE A 18 -3.83 -12.47 4.70
CA ILE A 18 -3.17 -11.96 3.48
C ILE A 18 -2.88 -13.12 2.53
N VAL A 19 -2.90 -12.81 1.22
CA VAL A 19 -2.60 -13.79 0.18
C VAL A 19 -1.48 -13.23 -0.70
N TRP A 20 -0.33 -13.89 -0.68
CA TRP A 20 0.80 -13.48 -1.51
C TRP A 20 0.52 -13.75 -2.97
N LEU A 21 0.83 -12.77 -3.82
CA LEU A 21 0.74 -12.95 -5.27
C LEU A 21 1.90 -13.81 -5.75
N ASN A 22 1.63 -14.61 -6.81
CA ASN A 22 2.71 -15.33 -7.48
C ASN A 22 3.60 -14.36 -8.26
N ALA A 23 4.71 -14.84 -8.82
CA ALA A 23 5.70 -13.99 -9.49
C ALA A 23 5.08 -13.15 -10.62
N GLU A 24 4.19 -13.74 -11.41
CA GLU A 24 3.53 -13.01 -12.51
C GLU A 24 2.58 -11.94 -11.99
N GLY A 25 1.76 -12.28 -10.99
CA GLY A 25 0.83 -11.32 -10.38
C GLY A 25 1.55 -10.18 -9.69
N ALA A 26 2.62 -10.47 -8.97
CA ALA A 26 3.44 -9.46 -8.31
C ALA A 26 4.07 -8.51 -9.33
N ARG A 27 4.58 -9.04 -10.43
CA ARG A 27 5.19 -8.23 -11.48
C ARG A 27 4.17 -7.28 -12.13
N ARG A 28 2.95 -7.78 -12.38
CA ARG A 28 1.87 -6.93 -12.92
C ARG A 28 1.50 -5.81 -11.95
N ALA A 29 1.39 -6.13 -10.65
CA ALA A 29 1.09 -5.13 -9.63
C ALA A 29 2.20 -4.08 -9.53
N TYR A 30 3.44 -4.51 -9.57
CA TYR A 30 4.59 -3.60 -9.53
C TYR A 30 4.60 -2.65 -10.72
N HIS A 31 4.31 -3.14 -11.92
CA HIS A 31 4.22 -2.29 -13.11
C HIS A 31 3.07 -1.29 -13.01
N LEU A 32 1.93 -1.71 -12.46
CA LEU A 32 0.80 -0.81 -12.28
C LEU A 32 1.17 0.35 -11.36
N VAL A 33 1.73 0.07 -10.19
CA VAL A 33 2.07 1.14 -9.24
C VAL A 33 3.20 2.01 -9.76
N GLY A 34 4.07 1.48 -10.60
CA GLY A 34 5.14 2.26 -11.24
C GLY A 34 4.62 3.39 -12.11
N LEU A 35 3.39 3.27 -12.65
CA LEU A 35 2.75 4.33 -13.40
C LEU A 35 2.32 5.51 -12.51
N HIS A 36 2.17 5.28 -11.23
CA HIS A 36 1.64 6.25 -10.26
C HIS A 36 2.67 6.68 -9.22
N ASP A 37 3.87 6.14 -9.30
CA ASP A 37 4.98 6.51 -8.42
C ASP A 37 5.70 7.71 -9.03
N SER A 38 5.88 8.76 -8.22
CA SER A 38 6.54 9.98 -8.71
C SER A 38 7.99 9.71 -9.13
N LYS A 39 8.40 10.32 -10.23
CA LYS A 39 9.79 10.25 -10.71
C LYS A 39 10.65 11.40 -10.18
N THR A 40 10.03 12.37 -9.50
CA THR A 40 10.71 13.60 -9.08
C THR A 40 10.77 13.77 -7.57
N HIS A 41 9.93 13.06 -6.83
CA HIS A 41 9.91 13.13 -5.37
C HIS A 41 9.39 11.81 -4.80
N LEU A 42 9.52 11.62 -3.51
CA LEU A 42 9.03 10.45 -2.81
C LEU A 42 7.53 10.62 -2.53
N GLY A 43 6.71 9.98 -3.34
CA GLY A 43 5.26 10.09 -3.24
C GLY A 43 4.55 9.69 -4.52
N LEU A 44 3.24 9.93 -4.56
CA LEU A 44 2.42 9.63 -5.72
C LEU A 44 2.58 10.70 -6.80
N ASP A 45 2.45 10.27 -8.06
CA ASP A 45 2.63 11.14 -9.21
C ASP A 45 1.39 12.02 -9.41
N VAL A 46 1.57 13.34 -9.29
CA VAL A 46 0.48 14.31 -9.46
C VAL A 46 -0.10 14.33 -10.87
N ASN A 47 0.62 13.79 -11.85
CA ASN A 47 0.15 13.72 -13.23
C ASN A 47 -0.78 12.54 -13.49
N THR A 48 -0.79 11.54 -12.62
CA THR A 48 -1.61 10.33 -12.80
C THR A 48 -2.53 10.06 -11.63
N VAL A 49 -2.39 10.76 -10.51
CA VAL A 49 -3.19 10.58 -9.31
C VAL A 49 -3.83 11.91 -8.93
N ALA A 50 -5.16 11.90 -8.82
CA ALA A 50 -5.93 13.08 -8.44
C ALA A 50 -6.20 13.11 -6.94
N SER A 51 -6.47 14.30 -6.42
CA SER A 51 -6.96 14.52 -5.06
C SER A 51 -6.01 13.96 -3.99
N ILE A 52 -4.71 14.09 -4.21
CA ILE A 52 -3.71 13.58 -3.25
C ILE A 52 -3.78 14.38 -1.96
N GLU A 53 -3.97 13.67 -0.85
CA GLU A 53 -3.87 14.22 0.50
C GLU A 53 -2.69 13.55 1.19
N ARG A 54 -1.95 14.31 2.00
CA ARG A 54 -0.77 13.81 2.69
C ARG A 54 -0.88 14.05 4.18
N LEU A 55 -0.46 13.07 4.96
CA LEU A 55 -0.33 13.16 6.42
C LEU A 55 1.06 12.73 6.83
N VAL A 56 1.79 13.61 7.51
CA VAL A 56 3.04 13.26 8.19
C VAL A 56 2.69 13.06 9.66
N PHE A 57 2.80 11.83 10.15
CA PHE A 57 2.27 11.49 11.48
C PHE A 57 3.36 11.17 12.51
N GLY A 58 4.61 11.02 12.11
CA GLY A 58 5.71 10.75 13.05
C GLY A 58 5.46 9.47 13.84
N ASN A 59 5.28 9.58 15.16
CA ASN A 59 5.02 8.44 16.04
C ASN A 59 3.53 8.26 16.38
N GLU A 60 2.64 9.06 15.80
CA GLU A 60 1.23 9.10 16.18
C GLU A 60 0.41 8.10 15.33
N VAL A 61 0.59 6.82 15.61
CA VAL A 61 -0.04 5.72 14.88
C VAL A 61 -1.58 5.82 14.93
N ALA A 62 -2.16 6.16 16.09
CA ALA A 62 -3.61 6.26 16.24
C ALA A 62 -4.20 7.36 15.33
N ILE A 63 -3.49 8.46 15.17
CA ILE A 63 -3.90 9.55 14.28
C ILE A 63 -3.87 9.07 12.83
N ALA A 64 -2.79 8.38 12.44
CA ALA A 64 -2.66 7.84 11.08
C ALA A 64 -3.76 6.83 10.79
N THR A 65 -4.09 5.95 11.74
CA THR A 65 -5.14 4.95 11.57
C THR A 65 -6.50 5.61 11.35
N SER A 66 -6.84 6.62 12.16
CA SER A 66 -8.10 7.36 12.01
C SER A 66 -8.16 8.11 10.68
N TRP A 67 -7.04 8.70 10.27
CA TRP A 67 -6.93 9.43 9.01
C TRP A 67 -7.14 8.50 7.81
N LEU A 68 -6.54 7.31 7.85
CA LEU A 68 -6.72 6.28 6.80
C LEU A 68 -8.17 5.80 6.79
N ARG A 69 -8.73 5.50 7.96
CA ARG A 69 -10.11 4.99 8.05
C ARG A 69 -11.10 5.96 7.41
N ALA A 70 -10.88 7.26 7.55
CA ALA A 70 -11.74 8.28 6.97
C ALA A 70 -11.60 8.34 5.43
N ARG A 71 -10.49 7.88 4.86
CA ARG A 71 -10.17 8.02 3.44
C ARG A 71 -10.25 6.71 2.66
N VAL A 72 -10.42 5.58 3.35
CA VAL A 72 -10.55 4.27 2.73
C VAL A 72 -11.95 3.73 3.06
N PRO A 73 -12.96 4.15 2.31
CA PRO A 73 -14.35 3.83 2.64
C PRO A 73 -14.72 2.41 2.27
N GLY A 74 -15.61 1.83 3.08
CA GLY A 74 -16.18 0.53 2.80
C GLY A 74 -15.18 -0.61 2.95
N ILE A 75 -15.62 -1.78 2.48
CA ILE A 75 -14.78 -2.98 2.45
C ILE A 75 -14.43 -3.27 1.00
N GLN A 76 -13.16 -3.25 0.67
CA GLN A 76 -12.67 -3.51 -0.68
C GLN A 76 -11.38 -4.32 -0.60
N GLN A 77 -11.07 -5.01 -1.69
CA GLN A 77 -9.82 -5.74 -1.79
C GLN A 77 -8.70 -4.78 -2.22
N VAL A 78 -7.58 -4.84 -1.54
CA VAL A 78 -6.41 -4.02 -1.88
C VAL A 78 -5.20 -4.90 -2.14
N VAL A 79 -4.30 -4.39 -2.97
CA VAL A 79 -3.01 -5.01 -3.28
C VAL A 79 -1.94 -4.14 -2.66
N VAL A 80 -1.10 -4.74 -1.83
CA VAL A 80 0.01 -4.06 -1.16
C VAL A 80 1.29 -4.43 -1.90
N VAL A 81 1.99 -3.43 -2.43
CA VAL A 81 3.17 -3.62 -3.27
C VAL A 81 4.39 -3.05 -2.56
N PHE A 82 5.30 -3.91 -2.16
CA PHE A 82 6.60 -3.50 -1.60
C PHE A 82 7.66 -3.40 -2.68
N GLY A 83 7.65 -4.33 -3.61
CA GLY A 83 8.61 -4.41 -4.69
C GLY A 83 8.11 -5.32 -5.80
N GLU A 84 9.02 -5.72 -6.69
CA GLU A 84 8.67 -6.48 -7.88
C GLU A 84 8.18 -7.90 -7.58
N ASP A 85 8.63 -8.48 -6.47
CA ASP A 85 8.35 -9.87 -6.13
C ASP A 85 7.70 -10.07 -4.76
N ASP A 86 7.36 -9.00 -4.06
CA ASP A 86 6.77 -9.08 -2.73
C ASP A 86 5.50 -8.21 -2.64
N CYS A 87 4.42 -8.79 -3.14
CA CYS A 87 3.10 -8.16 -3.14
C CYS A 87 2.08 -9.11 -2.54
N PHE A 88 1.13 -8.59 -1.77
CA PHE A 88 0.04 -9.41 -1.25
C PHE A 88 -1.31 -8.70 -1.39
N VAL A 89 -2.37 -9.48 -1.25
CA VAL A 89 -3.75 -9.02 -1.30
C VAL A 89 -4.37 -9.20 0.08
N CYS A 90 -5.14 -8.23 0.52
CA CYS A 90 -5.93 -8.33 1.75
C CYS A 90 -7.16 -7.41 1.65
N SER A 91 -8.01 -7.45 2.67
CA SER A 91 -9.11 -6.48 2.73
C SER A 91 -8.57 -5.12 3.18
N SER A 92 -9.23 -4.05 2.74
CA SER A 92 -8.88 -2.69 3.16
C SER A 92 -9.05 -2.50 4.66
N VAL A 93 -10.05 -3.15 5.25
CA VAL A 93 -10.29 -3.07 6.70
C VAL A 93 -9.13 -3.70 7.45
N TYR A 94 -8.66 -4.87 7.01
CA TYR A 94 -7.52 -5.52 7.64
C TYR A 94 -6.28 -4.64 7.59
N LEU A 95 -6.01 -4.04 6.43
CA LEU A 95 -4.85 -3.17 6.27
C LEU A 95 -4.93 -1.95 7.20
N VAL A 96 -6.07 -1.28 7.24
CA VAL A 96 -6.24 -0.08 8.09
C VAL A 96 -6.04 -0.43 9.57
N GLU A 97 -6.51 -1.60 10.00
CA GLU A 97 -6.39 -2.01 11.40
C GLU A 97 -4.99 -2.52 11.76
N ASN A 98 -4.20 -2.98 10.78
CA ASN A 98 -2.94 -3.69 11.05
C ASN A 98 -1.70 -3.08 10.37
N TRP A 99 -1.84 -1.95 9.69
CA TRP A 99 -0.72 -1.39 8.89
C TRP A 99 0.54 -1.17 9.70
N SER A 100 0.42 -0.77 10.96
CA SER A 100 1.59 -0.44 11.79
C SER A 100 2.39 -1.67 12.21
N ASP A 101 1.78 -2.86 12.08
CA ASP A 101 2.46 -4.13 12.31
C ASP A 101 3.02 -4.72 11.00
N ILE A 102 2.61 -4.17 9.87
CA ILE A 102 3.00 -4.63 8.53
C ILE A 102 4.16 -3.79 7.97
N PHE A 103 4.04 -2.49 8.04
CA PHE A 103 5.05 -1.56 7.52
C PHE A 103 6.06 -1.20 8.60
N VAL A 104 7.35 -1.30 8.27
CA VAL A 104 8.42 -0.99 9.21
C VAL A 104 8.97 0.41 8.91
N PRO A 105 8.88 1.34 9.87
CA PRO A 105 9.42 2.70 9.69
C PRO A 105 10.92 2.65 9.41
N SER A 106 11.40 3.62 8.67
CA SER A 106 12.80 3.75 8.24
C SER A 106 13.26 2.68 7.25
N ARG A 107 12.40 1.72 6.91
CA ARG A 107 12.75 0.64 5.98
C ARG A 107 11.80 0.56 4.79
N ASP A 108 10.49 0.61 5.05
CA ASP A 108 9.51 0.26 4.02
C ASP A 108 8.90 1.49 3.35
N ASP A 109 8.85 1.44 2.01
CA ASP A 109 7.97 2.27 1.20
C ASP A 109 7.04 1.30 0.49
N ALA A 110 5.73 1.57 0.54
CA ALA A 110 4.75 0.69 -0.08
C ALA A 110 3.69 1.49 -0.80
N ILE A 111 3.23 0.99 -1.94
CA ILE A 111 2.08 1.54 -2.64
C ILE A 111 0.97 0.50 -2.58
N VAL A 112 -0.24 0.95 -2.25
CA VAL A 112 -1.42 0.10 -2.10
C VAL A 112 -2.49 0.62 -3.05
N TYR A 113 -3.14 -0.28 -3.78
CA TYR A 113 -4.23 0.13 -4.67
C TYR A 113 -5.39 -0.86 -4.58
N SER A 114 -6.57 -0.38 -4.93
CA SER A 114 -7.76 -1.22 -5.02
C SER A 114 -8.01 -1.61 -6.47
N ASN A 115 -8.47 -2.85 -6.69
CA ASN A 115 -9.00 -3.26 -8.00
C ASN A 115 -10.47 -2.85 -8.15
N ASP A 116 -11.15 -2.54 -7.05
CA ASP A 116 -12.58 -2.25 -7.03
C ASP A 116 -12.88 -0.77 -7.24
N THR A 117 -11.94 0.10 -6.87
CA THR A 117 -12.09 1.56 -6.94
C THR A 117 -10.78 2.18 -7.42
N PRO A 118 -10.75 3.48 -7.77
CA PRO A 118 -9.49 4.14 -8.12
C PRO A 118 -8.59 4.47 -6.94
N LEU A 119 -8.92 4.03 -5.73
CA LEU A 119 -8.12 4.28 -4.54
C LEU A 119 -6.67 3.83 -4.71
N ILE A 120 -5.75 4.72 -4.37
CA ILE A 120 -4.32 4.42 -4.27
C ILE A 120 -3.75 5.15 -3.06
N LEU A 121 -2.85 4.49 -2.32
CA LEU A 121 -2.18 5.14 -1.20
C LEU A 121 -0.71 4.75 -1.18
N PHE A 122 0.10 5.59 -0.58
CA PHE A 122 1.53 5.41 -0.45
C PHE A 122 1.93 5.57 1.00
N TYR A 123 2.62 4.56 1.56
CA TYR A 123 3.26 4.64 2.86
C TYR A 123 4.74 4.95 2.67
N CYS A 124 5.20 6.01 3.30
CA CYS A 124 6.59 6.45 3.24
C CYS A 124 7.33 6.03 4.51
N HIS A 125 8.58 5.55 4.36
CA HIS A 125 9.42 5.12 5.48
C HIS A 125 9.68 6.21 6.53
N GLU A 126 9.39 7.46 6.21
CA GLU A 126 9.49 8.58 7.16
C GLU A 126 8.19 8.81 7.94
N ASN A 127 7.33 7.80 7.99
CA ASN A 127 6.03 7.84 8.67
C ASN A 127 5.12 8.94 8.12
N ALA A 128 4.87 8.84 6.84
CA ALA A 128 3.90 9.66 6.13
C ALA A 128 3.04 8.80 5.23
N TYR A 129 1.80 9.23 5.04
CA TYR A 129 0.88 8.63 4.08
C TYR A 129 0.46 9.64 3.02
N GLU A 130 0.25 9.16 1.79
CA GLU A 130 -0.51 9.88 0.78
C GLU A 130 -1.67 9.00 0.33
N VAL A 131 -2.83 9.61 0.09
CA VAL A 131 -4.00 8.93 -0.44
C VAL A 131 -4.54 9.76 -1.60
N GLY A 132 -4.89 9.10 -2.69
CA GLY A 132 -5.45 9.75 -3.85
C GLY A 132 -6.29 8.81 -4.69
N GLN A 133 -6.66 9.26 -5.89
CA GLN A 133 -7.49 8.53 -6.83
C GLN A 133 -6.75 8.42 -8.15
N ARG A 134 -6.57 7.20 -8.67
CA ARG A 134 -5.94 6.98 -9.98
C ARG A 134 -6.80 7.61 -11.07
N MET A 135 -6.17 8.39 -11.94
CA MET A 135 -6.83 8.97 -13.11
C MET A 135 -6.68 8.02 -14.30
N ALA A 136 -7.74 7.93 -15.14
CA ALA A 136 -7.72 7.17 -16.39
C ALA A 136 -7.12 5.78 -16.23
N TYR A 137 -7.53 5.08 -15.19
CA TYR A 137 -6.93 3.79 -14.83
C TYR A 137 -7.56 2.61 -15.56
N ASP A 138 -8.64 2.83 -16.23
CA ASP A 138 -9.40 1.80 -16.95
C ASP A 138 -8.64 1.18 -18.14
#